data_f26bc1c85d766a74eb7c7d3770ef6c66
#
_entry.id   f26bc1c85d766a74eb7c7d3770ef6c66
#
_cell.length_a   1.000
_cell.length_b   1.000
_cell.length_c   1.000
_cell.angle_alpha   90.00
_cell.angle_beta   90.00
_cell.angle_gamma   90.00
#
_symmetry.space_group_name_H-M   'P 1'
#
loop_
_entity.id
_entity.type
_entity.pdbx_description
1 polymer ?
#
loop_
_entity_poly.entity_id
_entity_poly.type
_entity_poly.pdbx_seq_one_letter_code
_entity_poly.pdbx_strand_id
1 'polypeptide(L)'
;TDPSEVEGASVLILRKDAVYEPLTLRKLLTLEAAVVRDDAGEVLSIALSNATAEAIESASVCMRGESSDTQLKEIQLSELGSSYNYSLRKTEPPFAIVVTDPVRRERAERRIYASTYKGVTDLVTKYVWPEPAFHLTRWFLRFGIHPNWVTLLGAVLMVMALLLFWEGLFAAGLVCGWIMALLDTVDGKMARVGGTASKFGEILDHGIDLVHPPFWYLAWLYGLEAAGHTVPNGWTVPILITIFGTYIVVRLFEGYFIRRFGFHIHVWRPFDSRFREVVARRNPNLILLTMGTIAGRPDWGLYALVIWQCVAVIVHLTQTFQAEIARAKGRRLHSWLETDAEPTGDLPA
;
A
#
# COMPACT_ATOMS: atom_id res chain seq x y z
N THR A 1 7.74 20.13 -28.43
CA THR A 1 8.74 19.62 -29.42
C THR A 1 8.26 20.05 -30.78
N ASP A 2 9.16 20.52 -31.65
CA ASP A 2 8.85 20.84 -33.03
C ASP A 2 8.43 19.54 -33.73
N PRO A 3 7.29 19.50 -34.45
CA PRO A 3 6.83 18.31 -35.17
C PRO A 3 7.87 17.72 -36.14
N SER A 4 8.74 18.56 -36.70
CA SER A 4 9.80 18.13 -37.63
C SER A 4 10.93 17.31 -36.95
N GLU A 5 11.12 17.44 -35.62
CA GLU A 5 12.16 16.71 -34.88
C GLU A 5 11.77 15.25 -34.57
N VAL A 6 10.50 14.89 -34.72
CA VAL A 6 9.96 13.56 -34.37
C VAL A 6 9.42 12.79 -35.58
N GLU A 7 9.73 13.24 -36.79
CA GLU A 7 9.29 12.59 -38.02
C GLU A 7 9.84 11.15 -38.14
N GLY A 8 8.97 10.19 -38.40
CA GLY A 8 9.31 8.76 -38.46
C GLY A 8 9.39 8.05 -37.11
N ALA A 9 9.24 8.77 -36.00
CA ALA A 9 9.24 8.17 -34.65
C ALA A 9 7.84 7.71 -34.23
N SER A 10 7.79 6.88 -33.18
CA SER A 10 6.54 6.62 -32.48
C SER A 10 6.29 7.77 -31.47
N VAL A 11 5.14 8.42 -31.63
CA VAL A 11 4.77 9.62 -30.86
C VAL A 11 3.50 9.35 -30.03
N LEU A 12 3.55 9.68 -28.76
CA LEU A 12 2.37 9.70 -27.88
C LEU A 12 2.01 11.16 -27.55
N ILE A 13 0.87 11.60 -28.02
CA ILE A 13 0.32 12.92 -27.72
C ILE A 13 -0.62 12.78 -26.54
N LEU A 14 -0.37 13.55 -25.48
CA LEU A 14 -1.17 13.54 -24.26
C LEU A 14 -1.88 14.87 -24.07
N ARG A 15 -3.08 14.80 -23.55
CA ARG A 15 -3.86 15.99 -23.17
C ARG A 15 -3.23 16.63 -21.92
N LYS A 16 -2.86 17.91 -22.01
CA LYS A 16 -2.12 18.63 -20.96
C LYS A 16 -2.94 18.92 -19.70
N ASP A 17 -4.27 19.01 -19.81
CA ASP A 17 -5.23 19.24 -18.74
C ASP A 17 -5.78 17.93 -18.16
N ALA A 18 -5.21 16.79 -18.53
CA ALA A 18 -5.54 15.48 -17.97
C ALA A 18 -4.46 14.97 -17.01
N VAL A 19 -4.89 14.23 -16.03
CA VAL A 19 -4.04 13.52 -15.05
C VAL A 19 -4.09 12.04 -15.37
N TYR A 20 -2.91 11.44 -15.51
CA TYR A 20 -2.73 10.03 -15.86
C TYR A 20 -2.06 9.28 -14.71
N GLU A 21 -2.53 8.09 -14.44
CA GLU A 21 -1.83 7.19 -13.54
C GLU A 21 -0.57 6.59 -14.24
N PRO A 22 0.57 6.38 -13.52
CA PRO A 22 1.80 5.86 -14.13
C PRO A 22 1.64 4.53 -14.89
N LEU A 23 0.80 3.61 -14.38
CA LEU A 23 0.54 2.35 -15.06
C LEU A 23 -0.25 2.54 -16.34
N THR A 24 -1.19 3.49 -16.35
CA THR A 24 -1.94 3.87 -17.56
C THR A 24 -0.99 4.45 -18.61
N LEU A 25 -0.10 5.37 -18.23
CA LEU A 25 0.90 5.93 -19.15
C LEU A 25 1.77 4.85 -19.80
N ARG A 26 2.20 3.84 -19.02
CA ARG A 26 2.96 2.71 -19.57
C ARG A 26 2.18 1.96 -20.64
N LYS A 27 0.89 1.71 -20.43
CA LYS A 27 0.03 1.06 -21.44
C LYS A 27 -0.16 1.92 -22.67
N LEU A 28 -0.37 3.23 -22.50
CA LEU A 28 -0.48 4.15 -23.62
C LEU A 28 0.78 4.17 -24.47
N LEU A 29 1.96 4.04 -23.87
CA LEU A 29 3.25 3.96 -24.58
C LEU A 29 3.43 2.66 -25.40
N THR A 30 2.64 1.62 -25.15
CA THR A 30 2.68 0.37 -25.94
C THR A 30 1.73 0.38 -27.13
N LEU A 31 0.90 1.40 -27.28
CA LEU A 31 -0.02 1.52 -28.40
C LEU A 31 0.72 1.99 -29.65
N GLU A 32 0.43 1.38 -30.80
CA GLU A 32 1.09 1.72 -32.05
C GLU A 32 0.38 2.83 -32.83
N ALA A 33 -0.95 2.73 -32.98
CA ALA A 33 -1.76 3.71 -33.72
C ALA A 33 -3.19 3.69 -33.17
N ALA A 34 -3.51 4.58 -32.23
CA ALA A 34 -4.82 4.60 -31.60
C ALA A 34 -5.16 5.96 -30.98
N VAL A 35 -6.45 6.25 -30.93
CA VAL A 35 -7.04 7.34 -30.12
C VAL A 35 -7.66 6.72 -28.88
N VAL A 36 -7.26 7.16 -27.71
CA VAL A 36 -7.84 6.70 -26.44
C VAL A 36 -8.78 7.75 -25.92
N ARG A 37 -10.03 7.32 -25.66
CA ARG A 37 -11.08 8.16 -25.08
C ARG A 37 -11.46 7.71 -23.67
N ASP A 38 -11.96 8.63 -22.88
CA ASP A 38 -12.61 8.29 -21.63
C ASP A 38 -14.08 7.84 -21.84
N ASP A 39 -14.74 7.43 -20.75
CA ASP A 39 -16.14 6.98 -20.78
C ASP A 39 -17.12 8.11 -21.19
N ALA A 40 -16.69 9.36 -21.14
CA ALA A 40 -17.46 10.52 -21.60
C ALA A 40 -17.22 10.84 -23.09
N GLY A 41 -16.33 10.10 -23.76
CA GLY A 41 -15.95 10.29 -25.16
C GLY A 41 -14.89 11.36 -25.37
N GLU A 42 -14.32 11.95 -24.31
CA GLU A 42 -13.25 12.94 -24.43
C GLU A 42 -11.93 12.25 -24.84
N VAL A 43 -11.20 12.83 -25.78
CA VAL A 43 -9.90 12.31 -26.21
C VAL A 43 -8.88 12.56 -25.11
N LEU A 44 -8.26 11.48 -24.62
CA LEU A 44 -7.22 11.52 -23.61
C LEU A 44 -5.82 11.51 -24.22
N SER A 45 -5.59 10.61 -25.17
CA SER A 45 -4.29 10.44 -25.82
C SER A 45 -4.43 9.94 -27.23
N ILE A 46 -3.42 10.25 -28.05
CA ILE A 46 -3.29 9.75 -29.42
C ILE A 46 -1.89 9.17 -29.57
N ALA A 47 -1.82 7.89 -29.95
CA ALA A 47 -0.57 7.21 -30.29
C ALA A 47 -0.43 7.16 -31.81
N LEU A 48 0.74 7.49 -32.31
CA LEU A 48 1.10 7.46 -33.72
C LEU A 48 2.37 6.63 -33.91
N SER A 49 2.35 5.68 -34.83
CA SER A 49 3.56 4.99 -35.28
C SER A 49 4.02 5.61 -36.59
N ASN A 50 5.34 5.79 -36.80
CA ASN A 50 5.92 6.47 -37.96
C ASN A 50 5.27 7.84 -38.21
N ALA A 51 5.22 8.69 -37.17
CA ALA A 51 4.54 9.96 -37.20
C ALA A 51 5.11 10.88 -38.29
N THR A 52 4.22 11.48 -39.10
CA THR A 52 4.55 12.58 -40.02
C THR A 52 4.10 13.89 -39.42
N ALA A 53 4.67 15.00 -39.85
CA ALA A 53 4.26 16.33 -39.39
C ALA A 53 2.74 16.57 -39.57
N GLU A 54 2.19 16.12 -40.70
CA GLU A 54 0.76 16.22 -41.03
C GLU A 54 -0.11 15.36 -40.08
N ALA A 55 0.36 14.14 -39.76
CA ALA A 55 -0.35 13.26 -38.78
C ALA A 55 -0.34 13.84 -37.38
N ILE A 56 0.75 14.47 -36.95
CA ILE A 56 0.86 15.13 -35.65
C ILE A 56 -0.07 16.36 -35.57
N GLU A 57 -0.13 17.15 -36.69
CA GLU A 57 -1.03 18.30 -36.73
C GLU A 57 -2.50 17.85 -36.70
N SER A 58 -2.89 16.87 -37.50
CA SER A 58 -4.23 16.27 -37.52
C SER A 58 -4.61 15.71 -36.12
N ALA A 59 -3.69 15.00 -35.47
CA ALA A 59 -3.89 14.49 -34.11
C ALA A 59 -4.06 15.64 -33.10
N SER A 60 -3.31 16.72 -33.26
CA SER A 60 -3.42 17.90 -32.40
C SER A 60 -4.77 18.63 -32.55
N VAL A 61 -5.33 18.66 -33.76
CA VAL A 61 -6.68 19.18 -34.05
C VAL A 61 -7.75 18.28 -33.41
N CYS A 62 -7.61 16.94 -33.56
CA CYS A 62 -8.49 15.98 -32.93
C CYS A 62 -8.46 16.09 -31.39
N MET A 63 -7.27 16.30 -30.81
CA MET A 63 -7.11 16.49 -29.37
C MET A 63 -7.83 17.74 -28.86
N ARG A 64 -7.98 18.78 -29.69
CA ARG A 64 -8.75 20.00 -29.37
C ARG A 64 -10.25 19.84 -29.57
N GLY A 65 -10.70 18.70 -30.12
CA GLY A 65 -12.12 18.46 -30.38
C GLY A 65 -12.65 19.18 -31.66
N GLU A 66 -11.75 19.68 -32.51
CA GLU A 66 -12.09 20.44 -33.71
C GLU A 66 -12.37 19.57 -34.95
N SER A 67 -11.96 18.29 -34.89
CA SER A 67 -12.23 17.29 -35.92
C SER A 67 -12.28 15.88 -35.30
N SER A 68 -13.15 15.02 -35.88
CA SER A 68 -13.28 13.62 -35.47
C SER A 68 -12.74 12.64 -36.50
N ASP A 69 -12.18 13.12 -37.62
CA ASP A 69 -11.82 12.27 -38.74
C ASP A 69 -10.35 11.82 -38.69
N THR A 70 -10.06 10.91 -37.76
CA THR A 70 -8.82 10.18 -37.72
C THR A 70 -9.09 8.73 -38.12
N GLN A 71 -8.35 8.21 -39.14
CA GLN A 71 -8.39 6.78 -39.50
C GLN A 71 -7.73 5.87 -38.46
N LEU A 72 -7.53 6.39 -37.22
CA LEU A 72 -6.92 5.65 -36.11
C LEU A 72 -7.97 4.80 -35.37
N LYS A 73 -7.54 3.68 -34.86
CA LYS A 73 -8.38 2.81 -34.06
C LYS A 73 -8.81 3.55 -32.77
N GLU A 74 -10.10 3.70 -32.56
CA GLU A 74 -10.62 4.20 -31.28
C GLU A 74 -10.61 3.09 -30.22
N ILE A 75 -10.09 3.41 -29.03
CA ILE A 75 -10.00 2.52 -27.88
C ILE A 75 -10.55 3.26 -26.69
N GLN A 76 -11.47 2.62 -25.97
CA GLN A 76 -11.92 3.16 -24.65
C GLN A 76 -10.83 2.92 -23.61
N LEU A 77 -10.68 3.86 -22.67
CA LEU A 77 -9.70 3.72 -21.58
C LEU A 77 -9.89 2.40 -20.80
N SER A 78 -11.12 1.99 -20.59
CA SER A 78 -11.49 0.74 -19.92
C SER A 78 -11.02 -0.52 -20.67
N GLU A 79 -10.89 -0.46 -22.01
CA GLU A 79 -10.43 -1.59 -22.84
C GLU A 79 -8.92 -1.86 -22.69
N LEU A 80 -8.16 -0.92 -22.12
CA LEU A 80 -6.73 -1.16 -21.86
C LEU A 80 -6.50 -2.25 -20.79
N GLY A 81 -7.57 -2.77 -20.19
CA GLY A 81 -7.51 -3.82 -19.18
C GLY A 81 -6.92 -3.34 -17.86
N SER A 82 -7.07 -4.14 -16.81
CA SER A 82 -6.47 -3.86 -15.51
C SER A 82 -5.00 -4.27 -15.46
N SER A 83 -4.23 -3.66 -14.56
CA SER A 83 -2.82 -4.00 -14.32
C SER A 83 -2.62 -4.45 -12.89
N TYR A 84 -1.90 -5.56 -12.68
CA TYR A 84 -1.49 -5.99 -11.36
C TYR A 84 -0.26 -5.20 -10.89
N ASN A 85 -0.38 -4.52 -9.77
CA ASN A 85 0.73 -3.83 -9.13
C ASN A 85 1.30 -4.71 -8.01
N TYR A 86 2.46 -5.30 -8.27
CA TYR A 86 3.12 -6.23 -7.36
C TYR A 86 3.50 -5.58 -6.02
N SER A 87 4.07 -4.37 -6.05
CA SER A 87 4.50 -3.66 -4.85
C SER A 87 3.33 -3.22 -3.97
N LEU A 88 2.21 -2.85 -4.59
CA LEU A 88 0.98 -2.45 -3.90
C LEU A 88 0.00 -3.61 -3.68
N ARG A 89 0.28 -4.79 -4.23
CA ARG A 89 -0.55 -6.00 -4.06
C ARG A 89 -2.03 -5.75 -4.36
N LYS A 90 -2.28 -5.19 -5.54
CA LYS A 90 -3.64 -4.90 -6.03
C LYS A 90 -3.66 -4.86 -7.55
N THR A 91 -4.84 -5.13 -8.10
CA THR A 91 -5.15 -4.93 -9.51
C THR A 91 -5.91 -3.61 -9.64
N GLU A 92 -5.50 -2.77 -10.57
CA GLU A 92 -6.12 -1.47 -10.81
C GLU A 92 -6.52 -1.33 -12.28
N PRO A 93 -7.74 -0.82 -12.54
CA PRO A 93 -8.13 -0.42 -13.90
C PRO A 93 -7.31 0.80 -14.31
N PRO A 94 -7.11 1.01 -15.63
CA PRO A 94 -6.46 2.20 -16.12
C PRO A 94 -7.24 3.46 -15.69
N PHE A 95 -6.51 4.52 -15.39
CA PHE A 95 -7.11 5.77 -14.95
C PHE A 95 -6.45 6.98 -15.61
N ALA A 96 -7.30 7.79 -16.23
CA ALA A 96 -6.99 9.15 -16.64
C ALA A 96 -8.23 10.01 -16.46
N ILE A 97 -8.07 11.27 -16.13
CA ILE A 97 -9.17 12.21 -15.94
C ILE A 97 -8.77 13.60 -16.43
N VAL A 98 -9.65 14.21 -17.20
CA VAL A 98 -9.51 15.61 -17.62
C VAL A 98 -9.96 16.52 -16.47
N VAL A 99 -9.13 17.47 -16.07
CA VAL A 99 -9.33 18.35 -14.92
C VAL A 99 -9.76 19.73 -15.43
N THR A 100 -11.07 19.91 -15.61
CA THR A 100 -11.66 21.17 -16.10
C THR A 100 -12.25 22.03 -14.98
N ASP A 101 -12.57 21.45 -13.85
CA ASP A 101 -13.28 22.10 -12.75
C ASP A 101 -12.79 21.60 -11.38
N PRO A 102 -13.13 22.31 -10.27
CA PRO A 102 -12.69 21.93 -8.93
C PRO A 102 -13.18 20.53 -8.47
N VAL A 103 -14.34 20.08 -8.95
CA VAL A 103 -14.90 18.76 -8.58
C VAL A 103 -14.09 17.65 -9.23
N ARG A 104 -13.77 17.78 -10.52
CA ARG A 104 -12.90 16.84 -11.23
C ARG A 104 -11.48 16.84 -10.64
N ARG A 105 -10.99 18.00 -10.20
CA ARG A 105 -9.71 18.11 -9.50
C ARG A 105 -9.71 17.31 -8.20
N GLU A 106 -10.72 17.49 -7.36
CA GLU A 106 -10.82 16.71 -6.11
C GLU A 106 -10.92 15.20 -6.38
N ARG A 107 -11.67 14.81 -7.41
CA ARG A 107 -11.75 13.40 -7.83
C ARG A 107 -10.39 12.86 -8.26
N ALA A 108 -9.61 13.63 -9.03
CA ALA A 108 -8.25 13.27 -9.43
C ALA A 108 -7.33 13.13 -8.20
N GLU A 109 -7.34 14.11 -7.27
CA GLU A 109 -6.56 14.07 -6.05
C GLU A 109 -6.89 12.82 -5.19
N ARG A 110 -8.18 12.53 -4.99
CA ARG A 110 -8.64 11.33 -4.27
C ARG A 110 -8.22 10.04 -4.96
N ARG A 111 -8.29 9.99 -6.28
CA ARG A 111 -7.90 8.80 -7.05
C ARG A 111 -6.41 8.57 -7.00
N ILE A 112 -5.59 9.62 -7.22
CA ILE A 112 -4.13 9.54 -7.09
C ILE A 112 -3.74 9.07 -5.69
N TYR A 113 -4.37 9.62 -4.66
CA TYR A 113 -4.14 9.21 -3.29
C TYR A 113 -4.53 7.75 -3.07
N ALA A 114 -5.71 7.32 -3.53
CA ALA A 114 -6.18 5.95 -3.40
C ALA A 114 -5.26 4.95 -4.15
N SER A 115 -4.69 5.36 -5.30
CA SER A 115 -3.75 4.52 -6.05
C SER A 115 -2.47 4.21 -5.27
N THR A 116 -2.10 5.01 -4.27
CA THR A 116 -0.94 4.76 -3.41
C THR A 116 -1.18 3.73 -2.30
N TYR A 117 -2.44 3.30 -2.07
CA TYR A 117 -2.75 2.29 -1.05
C TYR A 117 -2.38 0.88 -1.51
N LYS A 118 -1.90 0.07 -0.56
CA LYS A 118 -1.74 -1.37 -0.75
C LYS A 118 -3.12 -2.03 -0.72
N GLY A 119 -3.43 -2.87 -1.70
CA GLY A 119 -4.72 -3.57 -1.76
C GLY A 119 -4.88 -4.58 -0.62
N VAL A 120 -3.80 -5.31 -0.29
CA VAL A 120 -3.77 -6.27 0.79
C VAL A 120 -2.96 -5.71 1.97
N THR A 121 -3.67 -5.24 2.99
CA THR A 121 -3.13 -4.60 4.20
C THR A 121 -3.98 -4.95 5.43
N ASP A 122 -3.67 -4.39 6.60
CA ASP A 122 -4.47 -4.58 7.82
C ASP A 122 -5.77 -3.77 7.79
N LEU A 123 -6.73 -4.20 8.62
CA LEU A 123 -8.09 -3.64 8.67
C LEU A 123 -8.11 -2.14 9.03
N VAL A 124 -7.21 -1.68 9.89
CA VAL A 124 -7.19 -0.26 10.31
C VAL A 124 -6.71 0.62 9.15
N THR A 125 -5.61 0.20 8.50
CA THR A 125 -5.08 0.87 7.32
C THR A 125 -6.07 0.86 6.15
N LYS A 126 -6.89 -0.20 6.04
CA LYS A 126 -7.84 -0.38 4.94
C LYS A 126 -9.15 0.39 5.13
N TYR A 127 -9.68 0.43 6.35
CA TYR A 127 -11.05 0.92 6.59
C TYR A 127 -11.10 2.17 7.48
N VAL A 128 -10.10 2.41 8.35
CA VAL A 128 -10.11 3.53 9.30
C VAL A 128 -9.26 4.70 8.79
N TRP A 129 -8.04 4.42 8.32
CA TRP A 129 -7.09 5.45 7.93
C TRP A 129 -7.35 6.15 6.58
N PRO A 130 -8.14 5.66 5.60
CA PRO A 130 -8.22 6.30 4.28
C PRO A 130 -8.59 7.78 4.33
N GLU A 131 -9.63 8.14 5.08
CA GLU A 131 -10.08 9.53 5.16
C GLU A 131 -9.17 10.42 6.01
N PRO A 132 -8.84 10.10 7.28
CA PRO A 132 -7.97 10.98 8.07
C PRO A 132 -6.57 11.13 7.46
N ALA A 133 -6.01 10.06 6.89
CA ALA A 133 -4.70 10.14 6.25
C ALA A 133 -4.75 10.91 4.92
N PHE A 134 -5.87 10.89 4.16
CA PHE A 134 -6.04 11.73 2.98
C PHE A 134 -5.96 13.21 3.33
N HIS A 135 -6.73 13.63 4.32
CA HIS A 135 -6.77 15.04 4.74
C HIS A 135 -5.43 15.51 5.30
N LEU A 136 -4.77 14.70 6.14
CA LEU A 136 -3.45 15.01 6.68
C LEU A 136 -2.37 15.07 5.59
N THR A 137 -2.36 14.10 4.68
CA THR A 137 -1.42 14.09 3.54
C THR A 137 -1.59 15.34 2.68
N ARG A 138 -2.83 15.69 2.33
CA ARG A 138 -3.16 16.90 1.56
C ARG A 138 -2.71 18.18 2.27
N TRP A 139 -2.95 18.24 3.58
CA TRP A 139 -2.58 19.40 4.40
C TRP A 139 -1.05 19.54 4.49
N PHE A 140 -0.33 18.47 4.81
CA PHE A 140 1.12 18.49 4.92
C PHE A 140 1.80 18.84 3.59
N LEU A 141 1.33 18.27 2.47
CA LEU A 141 1.86 18.59 1.14
C LEU A 141 1.61 20.06 0.77
N ARG A 142 0.43 20.60 1.13
CA ARG A 142 0.11 22.02 0.88
C ARG A 142 1.04 22.97 1.61
N PHE A 143 1.51 22.61 2.81
CA PHE A 143 2.48 23.42 3.58
C PHE A 143 3.94 23.06 3.26
N GLY A 144 4.21 22.22 2.29
CA GLY A 144 5.56 21.84 1.90
C GLY A 144 6.31 21.02 2.96
N ILE A 145 5.59 20.37 3.88
CA ILE A 145 6.20 19.54 4.92
C ILE A 145 6.82 18.31 4.26
N HIS A 146 8.11 18.08 4.56
CA HIS A 146 8.80 16.91 4.00
C HIS A 146 8.38 15.61 4.75
N PRO A 147 8.17 14.47 4.04
CA PRO A 147 7.76 13.21 4.67
C PRO A 147 8.63 12.78 5.85
N ASN A 148 9.95 12.98 5.79
CA ASN A 148 10.88 12.59 6.84
C ASN A 148 10.59 13.25 8.20
N TRP A 149 10.00 14.46 8.22
CA TRP A 149 9.60 15.10 9.48
C TRP A 149 8.41 14.38 10.11
N VAL A 150 7.50 13.87 9.28
CA VAL A 150 6.35 13.08 9.74
C VAL A 150 6.83 11.73 10.29
N THR A 151 7.76 11.08 9.60
CA THR A 151 8.41 9.84 10.08
C THR A 151 9.15 10.08 11.41
N LEU A 152 9.89 11.19 11.54
CA LEU A 152 10.58 11.54 12.78
C LEU A 152 9.61 11.77 13.95
N LEU A 153 8.51 12.51 13.72
CA LEU A 153 7.47 12.69 14.71
C LEU A 153 6.85 11.33 15.11
N GLY A 154 6.60 10.46 14.14
CA GLY A 154 6.18 9.09 14.39
C GLY A 154 7.15 8.32 15.27
N ALA A 155 8.46 8.43 15.02
CA ALA A 155 9.50 7.79 15.83
C ALA A 155 9.52 8.33 17.28
N VAL A 156 9.35 9.62 17.47
CA VAL A 156 9.22 10.21 18.83
C VAL A 156 8.01 9.65 19.55
N LEU A 157 6.84 9.61 18.90
CA LEU A 157 5.62 9.03 19.47
C LEU A 157 5.76 7.54 19.77
N MET A 158 6.50 6.80 18.96
CA MET A 158 6.81 5.39 19.16
C MET A 158 7.59 5.18 20.47
N VAL A 159 8.62 6.01 20.71
CA VAL A 159 9.40 5.96 21.97
C VAL A 159 8.55 6.41 23.14
N MET A 160 7.76 7.46 22.99
CA MET A 160 6.83 7.91 24.04
C MET A 160 5.83 6.81 24.43
N ALA A 161 5.24 6.12 23.44
CA ALA A 161 4.34 5.00 23.69
C ALA A 161 5.03 3.87 24.47
N LEU A 162 6.28 3.52 24.11
CA LEU A 162 7.06 2.52 24.82
C LEU A 162 7.28 2.90 26.29
N LEU A 163 7.70 4.14 26.57
CA LEU A 163 7.92 4.62 27.93
C LEU A 163 6.62 4.65 28.75
N LEU A 164 5.52 5.13 28.14
CA LEU A 164 4.21 5.16 28.79
C LEU A 164 3.68 3.75 29.08
N PHE A 165 3.89 2.81 28.17
CA PHE A 165 3.54 1.40 28.45
C PHE A 165 4.36 0.82 29.58
N TRP A 166 5.66 1.12 29.64
CA TRP A 166 6.54 0.68 30.72
C TRP A 166 6.10 1.16 32.10
N GLU A 167 5.64 2.42 32.17
CA GLU A 167 5.11 3.04 33.37
C GLU A 167 3.66 2.62 33.69
N GLY A 168 3.05 1.72 32.94
CA GLY A 168 1.66 1.29 33.12
C GLY A 168 0.61 2.32 32.71
N LEU A 169 1.00 3.41 32.05
CA LEU A 169 0.10 4.44 31.54
C LEU A 169 -0.47 4.05 30.17
N PHE A 170 -1.15 2.90 30.15
CA PHE A 170 -1.59 2.26 28.89
C PHE A 170 -2.45 3.13 28.01
N ALA A 171 -3.42 3.86 28.57
CA ALA A 171 -4.31 4.72 27.79
C ALA A 171 -3.53 5.83 27.06
N ALA A 172 -2.60 6.50 27.73
CA ALA A 172 -1.76 7.54 27.12
C ALA A 172 -0.79 6.95 26.08
N GLY A 173 -0.19 5.80 26.38
CA GLY A 173 0.68 5.09 25.44
C GLY A 173 -0.08 4.64 24.17
N LEU A 174 -1.33 4.18 24.32
CA LEU A 174 -2.18 3.83 23.16
C LEU A 174 -2.51 5.04 22.29
N VAL A 175 -2.78 6.21 22.88
CA VAL A 175 -2.99 7.46 22.11
C VAL A 175 -1.75 7.76 21.27
N CYS A 176 -0.56 7.73 21.87
CA CYS A 176 0.71 7.91 21.14
C CYS A 176 0.87 6.83 20.05
N GLY A 177 0.58 5.57 20.36
CA GLY A 177 0.69 4.45 19.42
C GLY A 177 -0.25 4.57 18.22
N TRP A 178 -1.49 4.99 18.44
CA TRP A 178 -2.46 5.19 17.35
C TRP A 178 -2.13 6.40 16.47
N ILE A 179 -1.67 7.51 17.06
CA ILE A 179 -1.21 8.67 16.29
C ILE A 179 0.02 8.29 15.47
N MET A 180 0.99 7.59 16.05
CA MET A 180 2.15 7.05 15.33
C MET A 180 1.73 6.19 14.15
N ALA A 181 0.77 5.26 14.35
CA ALA A 181 0.30 4.36 13.29
C ALA A 181 -0.41 5.11 12.14
N LEU A 182 -1.09 6.22 12.45
CA LEU A 182 -1.66 7.11 11.44
C LEU A 182 -0.55 7.86 10.67
N LEU A 183 0.42 8.45 11.37
CA LEU A 183 1.51 9.21 10.76
C LEU A 183 2.37 8.34 9.85
N ASP A 184 2.64 7.10 10.21
CA ASP A 184 3.30 6.07 9.40
C ASP A 184 2.53 5.79 8.07
N THR A 185 1.21 5.83 8.10
CA THR A 185 0.42 5.76 6.87
C THR A 185 0.58 7.04 6.05
N VAL A 186 0.59 8.21 6.70
CA VAL A 186 0.65 9.53 6.05
C VAL A 186 1.98 9.77 5.36
N ASP A 187 3.12 9.51 6.01
CA ASP A 187 4.45 9.78 5.45
C ASP A 187 4.73 8.95 4.19
N GLY A 188 4.37 7.67 4.20
CA GLY A 188 4.46 6.82 3.02
C GLY A 188 3.53 7.27 1.87
N LYS A 189 2.37 7.91 2.17
CA LYS A 189 1.50 8.51 1.15
C LYS A 189 2.09 9.81 0.61
N MET A 190 2.59 10.67 1.50
CA MET A 190 3.26 11.92 1.12
C MET A 190 4.44 11.65 0.18
N ALA A 191 5.28 10.67 0.52
CA ALA A 191 6.43 10.30 -0.29
C ALA A 191 6.04 9.85 -1.71
N ARG A 192 4.97 9.04 -1.83
CA ARG A 192 4.47 8.53 -3.11
C ARG A 192 3.74 9.57 -3.95
N VAL A 193 2.84 10.35 -3.33
CA VAL A 193 2.08 11.40 -4.03
C VAL A 193 2.98 12.58 -4.39
N GLY A 194 3.87 12.98 -3.49
CA GLY A 194 4.79 14.11 -3.68
C GLY A 194 6.03 13.79 -4.53
N GLY A 195 6.23 12.53 -4.93
CA GLY A 195 7.42 12.12 -5.69
C GLY A 195 8.75 12.29 -4.92
N THR A 196 8.68 12.37 -3.59
CA THR A 196 9.83 12.62 -2.70
C THR A 196 10.30 11.36 -1.98
N ALA A 197 9.93 10.18 -2.48
CA ALA A 197 10.38 8.91 -1.92
C ALA A 197 11.91 8.82 -1.95
N SER A 198 12.50 8.54 -0.79
CA SER A 198 13.95 8.40 -0.65
C SER A 198 14.29 7.02 -0.08
N LYS A 199 15.43 6.44 -0.52
CA LYS A 199 15.94 5.18 0.02
C LYS A 199 16.17 5.25 1.53
N PHE A 200 16.62 6.40 2.04
CA PHE A 200 16.83 6.61 3.47
C PHE A 200 15.51 6.58 4.24
N GLY A 201 14.47 7.28 3.74
CA GLY A 201 13.14 7.28 4.35
C GLY A 201 12.52 5.87 4.37
N GLU A 202 12.67 5.13 3.28
CA GLU A 202 12.17 3.75 3.18
C GLU A 202 12.87 2.79 4.17
N ILE A 203 14.20 2.91 4.33
CA ILE A 203 14.97 2.10 5.30
C ILE A 203 14.58 2.46 6.73
N LEU A 204 14.42 3.75 7.02
CA LEU A 204 14.05 4.23 8.35
C LEU A 204 12.64 3.75 8.74
N ASP A 205 11.67 3.94 7.87
CA ASP A 205 10.29 3.51 8.03
C ASP A 205 10.18 1.99 8.22
N HIS A 206 10.78 1.21 7.31
CA HIS A 206 10.82 -0.25 7.43
C HIS A 206 11.54 -0.73 8.69
N GLY A 207 12.65 -0.08 9.06
CA GLY A 207 13.43 -0.43 10.25
C GLY A 207 12.62 -0.20 11.53
N ILE A 208 11.97 0.95 11.65
CA ILE A 208 11.10 1.26 12.79
C ILE A 208 9.97 0.22 12.88
N ASP A 209 9.27 -0.01 11.78
CA ASP A 209 8.14 -0.94 11.73
C ASP A 209 8.50 -2.39 12.03
N LEU A 210 9.71 -2.79 11.68
CA LEU A 210 10.19 -4.14 11.93
C LEU A 210 10.62 -4.35 13.39
N VAL A 211 11.17 -3.33 14.03
CA VAL A 211 11.83 -3.50 15.33
C VAL A 211 10.90 -3.19 16.52
N HIS A 212 10.14 -2.11 16.46
CA HIS A 212 9.44 -1.60 17.66
C HIS A 212 8.31 -2.48 18.22
N PRO A 213 7.50 -3.23 17.42
CA PRO A 213 6.31 -3.86 17.97
C PRO A 213 6.55 -4.83 19.14
N PRO A 214 7.53 -5.76 19.09
CA PRO A 214 7.77 -6.65 20.22
C PRO A 214 8.26 -5.92 21.47
N PHE A 215 8.96 -4.77 21.30
CA PHE A 215 9.38 -3.96 22.44
C PHE A 215 8.23 -3.21 23.12
N TRP A 216 7.20 -2.82 22.37
CA TRP A 216 5.97 -2.30 22.95
C TRP A 216 5.25 -3.34 23.81
N TYR A 217 5.22 -4.60 23.36
CA TYR A 217 4.60 -5.68 24.13
C TYR A 217 5.43 -6.06 25.36
N LEU A 218 6.75 -5.98 25.25
CA LEU A 218 7.66 -6.09 26.39
C LEU A 218 7.36 -5.00 27.44
N ALA A 219 7.33 -3.73 27.00
CA ALA A 219 7.04 -2.59 27.88
C ALA A 219 5.64 -2.73 28.52
N TRP A 220 4.66 -3.18 27.76
CA TRP A 220 3.32 -3.47 28.25
C TRP A 220 3.32 -4.51 29.36
N LEU A 221 4.04 -5.62 29.15
CA LEU A 221 4.14 -6.69 30.14
C LEU A 221 4.72 -6.19 31.49
N TYR A 222 5.80 -5.42 31.43
CA TYR A 222 6.41 -4.85 32.66
C TYR A 222 5.54 -3.75 33.31
N GLY A 223 4.85 -2.95 32.51
CA GLY A 223 3.94 -1.92 32.99
C GLY A 223 2.68 -2.46 33.65
N LEU A 224 2.34 -3.74 33.50
CA LEU A 224 1.18 -4.33 34.18
C LEU A 224 1.31 -4.24 35.69
N GLU A 225 2.49 -4.47 36.26
CA GLU A 225 2.72 -4.37 37.70
C GLU A 225 2.53 -2.94 38.22
N ALA A 226 3.06 -1.95 37.48
CA ALA A 226 2.87 -0.53 37.81
C ALA A 226 1.39 -0.10 37.79
N ALA A 227 0.59 -0.73 36.89
CA ALA A 227 -0.85 -0.52 36.82
C ALA A 227 -1.68 -1.37 37.81
N GLY A 228 -1.05 -2.10 38.70
CA GLY A 228 -1.74 -2.93 39.71
C GLY A 228 -2.26 -4.28 39.16
N HIS A 229 -1.77 -4.72 38.02
CA HIS A 229 -2.09 -6.03 37.43
C HIS A 229 -0.89 -6.97 37.57
N THR A 230 -1.13 -8.18 38.05
CA THR A 230 -0.06 -9.19 38.25
C THR A 230 -0.14 -10.27 37.18
N VAL A 231 1.00 -10.61 36.63
CA VAL A 231 1.15 -11.82 35.80
C VAL A 231 1.35 -13.02 36.75
N PRO A 232 0.71 -14.17 36.48
CA PRO A 232 0.92 -15.36 37.31
C PRO A 232 2.40 -15.72 37.40
N ASN A 233 2.81 -16.18 38.60
CA ASN A 233 4.21 -16.51 38.87
C ASN A 233 4.75 -17.51 37.84
N GLY A 234 5.92 -17.20 37.30
CA GLY A 234 6.59 -18.05 36.29
C GLY A 234 6.12 -17.83 34.85
N TRP A 235 5.09 -17.02 34.60
CA TRP A 235 4.58 -16.80 33.21
C TRP A 235 5.28 -15.67 32.48
N THR A 236 5.98 -14.77 33.15
CA THR A 236 6.69 -13.64 32.52
C THR A 236 7.65 -14.09 31.42
N VAL A 237 8.53 -15.05 31.72
CA VAL A 237 9.53 -15.57 30.77
C VAL A 237 8.85 -16.31 29.60
N PRO A 238 7.91 -17.25 29.80
CA PRO A 238 7.16 -17.85 28.71
C PRO A 238 6.44 -16.84 27.80
N ILE A 239 5.82 -15.81 28.37
CA ILE A 239 5.16 -14.75 27.57
C ILE A 239 6.18 -14.02 26.70
N LEU A 240 7.34 -13.62 27.25
CA LEU A 240 8.39 -12.94 26.49
C LEU A 240 8.93 -13.81 25.36
N ILE A 241 9.25 -15.07 25.64
CA ILE A 241 9.70 -16.01 24.62
C ILE A 241 8.65 -16.14 23.51
N THR A 242 7.38 -16.20 23.88
CA THR A 242 6.29 -16.28 22.90
C THR A 242 6.19 -15.02 22.07
N ILE A 243 6.22 -13.82 22.67
CA ILE A 243 6.14 -12.55 21.96
C ILE A 243 7.26 -12.43 20.91
N PHE A 244 8.51 -12.58 21.33
CA PHE A 244 9.65 -12.43 20.43
C PHE A 244 9.76 -13.60 19.45
N GLY A 245 9.58 -14.83 19.94
CA GLY A 245 9.67 -16.04 19.13
C GLY A 245 8.65 -16.08 18.01
N THR A 246 7.38 -15.84 18.33
CA THR A 246 6.31 -15.84 17.32
C THR A 246 6.48 -14.70 16.32
N TYR A 247 6.92 -13.52 16.79
CA TYR A 247 7.20 -12.38 15.94
C TYR A 247 8.27 -12.71 14.89
N ILE A 248 9.40 -13.27 15.33
CA ILE A 248 10.49 -13.66 14.45
C ILE A 248 10.05 -14.77 13.50
N VAL A 249 9.38 -15.81 14.00
CA VAL A 249 8.93 -16.96 13.20
C VAL A 249 7.98 -16.53 12.07
N VAL A 250 7.02 -15.64 12.35
CA VAL A 250 6.12 -15.10 11.32
C VAL A 250 6.91 -14.38 10.23
N ARG A 251 7.90 -13.55 10.60
CA ARG A 251 8.76 -12.84 9.62
C ARG A 251 9.59 -13.80 8.78
N LEU A 252 10.10 -14.88 9.40
CA LEU A 252 10.84 -15.91 8.66
C LEU A 252 9.95 -16.62 7.64
N PHE A 253 8.70 -16.96 7.99
CA PHE A 253 7.74 -17.54 7.04
C PHE A 253 7.41 -16.60 5.89
N GLU A 254 7.17 -15.32 6.19
CA GLU A 254 6.90 -14.31 5.15
C GLU A 254 8.11 -14.18 4.19
N GLY A 255 9.32 -14.06 4.74
CA GLY A 255 10.55 -13.97 3.96
C GLY A 255 10.84 -15.24 3.15
N TYR A 256 10.67 -16.41 3.77
CA TYR A 256 10.79 -17.69 3.09
C TYR A 256 9.83 -17.78 1.90
N PHE A 257 8.56 -17.42 2.10
CA PHE A 257 7.53 -17.52 1.07
C PHE A 257 7.86 -16.63 -0.13
N ILE A 258 8.27 -15.36 0.11
CA ILE A 258 8.70 -14.45 -0.95
C ILE A 258 9.90 -15.02 -1.71
N ARG A 259 10.94 -15.47 -0.98
CA ARG A 259 12.16 -15.99 -1.60
C ARG A 259 11.91 -17.27 -2.39
N ARG A 260 10.97 -18.11 -1.93
CA ARG A 260 10.70 -19.44 -2.48
C ARG A 260 9.76 -19.44 -3.66
N PHE A 261 8.71 -18.58 -3.60
CA PHE A 261 7.61 -18.55 -4.56
C PHE A 261 7.55 -17.27 -5.39
N GLY A 262 8.32 -16.24 -5.03
CA GLY A 262 8.41 -14.99 -5.77
C GLY A 262 7.31 -13.98 -5.45
N PHE A 263 6.37 -14.24 -4.53
CA PHE A 263 5.30 -13.33 -4.14
C PHE A 263 4.97 -13.44 -2.64
N HIS A 264 4.21 -12.48 -2.11
CA HIS A 264 3.86 -12.46 -0.68
C HIS A 264 2.86 -13.54 -0.32
N ILE A 265 3.05 -14.24 0.82
CA ILE A 265 2.13 -15.25 1.36
C ILE A 265 0.68 -14.74 1.45
N HIS A 266 0.51 -13.46 1.75
CA HIS A 266 -0.80 -12.82 1.93
C HIS A 266 -1.61 -12.63 0.64
N VAL A 267 -1.01 -12.82 -0.55
CA VAL A 267 -1.68 -12.69 -1.83
C VAL A 267 -1.77 -14.02 -2.59
N TRP A 268 -1.49 -15.13 -1.92
CA TRP A 268 -1.59 -16.43 -2.55
C TRP A 268 -3.05 -16.81 -2.87
N ARG A 269 -3.95 -16.65 -1.89
CA ARG A 269 -5.38 -17.00 -2.04
C ARG A 269 -6.26 -15.88 -1.43
N PRO A 270 -7.54 -15.78 -1.79
CA PRO A 270 -8.47 -14.81 -1.18
C PRO A 270 -8.53 -14.91 0.35
N PHE A 271 -8.49 -16.13 0.92
CA PHE A 271 -8.40 -16.33 2.37
C PHE A 271 -7.18 -15.65 2.98
N ASP A 272 -6.01 -15.80 2.35
CA ASP A 272 -4.74 -15.27 2.87
C ASP A 272 -4.74 -13.74 2.88
N SER A 273 -5.40 -13.12 1.89
CA SER A 273 -5.61 -11.68 1.82
C SER A 273 -6.56 -11.17 2.92
N ARG A 274 -7.63 -11.90 3.22
CA ARG A 274 -8.54 -11.58 4.33
C ARG A 274 -7.86 -11.78 5.68
N PHE A 275 -7.11 -12.87 5.85
CA PHE A 275 -6.37 -13.11 7.08
C PHE A 275 -5.31 -12.01 7.32
N ARG A 276 -4.73 -11.42 6.26
CA ARG A 276 -3.80 -10.29 6.38
C ARG A 276 -4.44 -9.06 7.03
N GLU A 277 -5.74 -8.89 6.96
CA GLU A 277 -6.43 -7.77 7.59
C GLU A 277 -6.33 -7.83 9.12
N VAL A 278 -6.32 -9.05 9.69
CA VAL A 278 -6.37 -9.28 11.14
C VAL A 278 -5.11 -9.95 11.70
N VAL A 279 -4.15 -10.36 10.87
CA VAL A 279 -2.94 -11.06 11.33
C VAL A 279 -2.22 -10.28 12.43
N ALA A 280 -1.59 -11.00 13.36
CA ALA A 280 -0.91 -10.44 14.53
C ALA A 280 0.26 -9.51 14.18
N ARG A 281 -0.07 -8.32 13.72
CA ARG A 281 0.83 -7.19 13.43
C ARG A 281 0.46 -5.99 14.30
N ARG A 282 1.22 -4.88 14.18
CA ARG A 282 1.07 -3.68 15.01
C ARG A 282 -0.39 -3.26 15.21
N ASN A 283 -1.10 -2.92 14.12
CA ASN A 283 -2.46 -2.36 14.24
C ASN A 283 -3.50 -3.35 14.82
N PRO A 284 -3.64 -4.61 14.34
CA PRO A 284 -4.52 -5.57 14.98
C PRO A 284 -4.18 -5.84 16.44
N ASN A 285 -2.89 -5.89 16.80
CA ASN A 285 -2.47 -6.08 18.18
C ASN A 285 -2.80 -4.86 19.06
N LEU A 286 -2.64 -3.63 18.53
CA LEU A 286 -3.08 -2.42 19.23
C LEU A 286 -4.59 -2.42 19.52
N ILE A 287 -5.41 -3.01 18.64
CA ILE A 287 -6.85 -3.17 18.91
C ILE A 287 -7.07 -4.03 20.16
N LEU A 288 -6.40 -5.19 20.24
CA LEU A 288 -6.51 -6.09 21.38
C LEU A 288 -6.09 -5.40 22.69
N LEU A 289 -4.98 -4.68 22.66
CA LEU A 289 -4.49 -3.90 23.80
C LEU A 289 -5.45 -2.76 24.18
N THR A 290 -6.03 -2.08 23.18
CA THR A 290 -7.02 -1.02 23.40
C THR A 290 -8.29 -1.59 24.04
N MET A 291 -8.79 -2.71 23.55
CA MET A 291 -9.97 -3.37 24.12
C MET A 291 -9.73 -3.81 25.57
N GLY A 292 -8.55 -4.39 25.85
CA GLY A 292 -8.16 -4.74 27.21
C GLY A 292 -8.12 -3.52 28.15
N THR A 293 -7.55 -2.41 27.67
CA THR A 293 -7.47 -1.17 28.45
C THR A 293 -8.86 -0.56 28.73
N ILE A 294 -9.73 -0.51 27.71
CA ILE A 294 -11.12 -0.02 27.86
C ILE A 294 -11.90 -0.87 28.85
N ALA A 295 -11.66 -2.18 28.85
CA ALA A 295 -12.28 -3.11 29.81
C ALA A 295 -11.69 -3.03 31.24
N GLY A 296 -10.68 -2.16 31.49
CA GLY A 296 -9.95 -2.12 32.74
C GLY A 296 -9.08 -3.35 33.00
N ARG A 297 -8.80 -4.15 31.96
CA ARG A 297 -8.04 -5.40 32.04
C ARG A 297 -6.93 -5.42 30.97
N PRO A 298 -5.91 -4.55 31.12
CA PRO A 298 -4.77 -4.51 30.20
C PRO A 298 -4.01 -5.84 30.12
N ASP A 299 -4.04 -6.64 31.18
CA ASP A 299 -3.51 -8.01 31.22
C ASP A 299 -4.23 -8.93 30.23
N TRP A 300 -5.56 -8.88 30.12
CA TRP A 300 -6.31 -9.65 29.13
C TRP A 300 -5.99 -9.22 27.70
N GLY A 301 -5.76 -7.92 27.49
CA GLY A 301 -5.30 -7.42 26.20
C GLY A 301 -3.98 -8.07 25.76
N LEU A 302 -3.02 -8.17 26.69
CA LEU A 302 -1.74 -8.83 26.44
C LEU A 302 -1.90 -10.34 26.19
N TYR A 303 -2.70 -11.03 27.00
CA TYR A 303 -2.92 -12.47 26.81
C TYR A 303 -3.61 -12.76 25.48
N ALA A 304 -4.60 -11.97 25.10
CA ALA A 304 -5.25 -12.07 23.80
C ALA A 304 -4.26 -11.87 22.63
N LEU A 305 -3.36 -10.89 22.76
CA LEU A 305 -2.29 -10.64 21.80
C LEU A 305 -1.36 -11.87 21.68
N VAL A 306 -0.89 -12.41 22.78
CA VAL A 306 0.02 -13.57 22.80
C VAL A 306 -0.64 -14.79 22.14
N ILE A 307 -1.89 -15.08 22.49
CA ILE A 307 -2.67 -16.16 21.89
C ILE A 307 -2.81 -15.91 20.36
N TRP A 308 -3.14 -14.66 19.97
CA TRP A 308 -3.32 -14.30 18.56
C TRP A 308 -2.02 -14.42 17.75
N GLN A 309 -0.88 -14.11 18.36
CA GLN A 309 0.43 -14.35 17.73
C GLN A 309 0.68 -15.86 17.51
N CYS A 310 0.34 -16.71 18.47
CA CYS A 310 0.43 -18.16 18.26
C CYS A 310 -0.48 -18.65 17.13
N VAL A 311 -1.71 -18.16 17.04
CA VAL A 311 -2.63 -18.45 15.95
C VAL A 311 -2.03 -18.02 14.60
N ALA A 312 -1.43 -16.83 14.53
CA ALA A 312 -0.77 -16.34 13.32
C ALA A 312 0.38 -17.25 12.87
N VAL A 313 1.19 -17.76 13.79
CA VAL A 313 2.25 -18.75 13.48
C VAL A 313 1.65 -20.02 12.89
N ILE A 314 0.61 -20.59 13.51
CA ILE A 314 -0.04 -21.81 13.04
C ILE A 314 -0.59 -21.61 11.63
N VAL A 315 -1.25 -20.48 11.36
CA VAL A 315 -1.78 -20.18 10.03
C VAL A 315 -0.67 -20.05 9.00
N HIS A 316 0.42 -19.32 9.28
CA HIS A 316 1.54 -19.16 8.36
C HIS A 316 2.28 -20.48 8.10
N LEU A 317 2.43 -21.31 9.13
CA LEU A 317 2.99 -22.66 8.99
C LEU A 317 2.11 -23.50 8.06
N THR A 318 0.81 -23.51 8.28
CA THR A 318 -0.16 -24.25 7.46
C THR A 318 -0.15 -23.77 6.00
N GLN A 319 -0.16 -22.46 5.78
CA GLN A 319 -0.06 -21.86 4.45
C GLN A 319 1.22 -22.29 3.74
N THR A 320 2.37 -22.18 4.41
CA THR A 320 3.67 -22.56 3.84
C THR A 320 3.72 -24.04 3.50
N PHE A 321 3.24 -24.91 4.39
CA PHE A 321 3.19 -26.34 4.15
C PHE A 321 2.28 -26.71 2.97
N GLN A 322 1.10 -26.11 2.89
CA GLN A 322 0.18 -26.31 1.76
C GLN A 322 0.78 -25.82 0.43
N ALA A 323 1.54 -24.70 0.44
CA ALA A 323 2.21 -24.19 -0.75
C ALA A 323 3.32 -25.14 -1.22
N GLU A 324 4.13 -25.69 -0.31
CA GLU A 324 5.16 -26.68 -0.67
C GLU A 324 4.54 -27.98 -1.23
N ILE A 325 3.45 -28.46 -0.64
CA ILE A 325 2.72 -29.63 -1.19
C ILE A 325 2.18 -29.33 -2.61
N ALA A 326 1.58 -28.16 -2.81
CA ALA A 326 1.05 -27.78 -4.11
C ALA A 326 2.16 -27.73 -5.16
N ARG A 327 3.33 -27.19 -4.80
CA ARG A 327 4.52 -27.14 -5.65
C ARG A 327 5.08 -28.56 -5.93
N ALA A 328 5.17 -29.40 -4.92
CA ALA A 328 5.65 -30.78 -5.08
C ALA A 328 4.74 -31.59 -6.05
N LYS A 329 3.46 -31.21 -6.13
CA LYS A 329 2.50 -31.76 -7.12
C LYS A 329 2.60 -31.09 -8.50
N GLY A 330 3.63 -30.30 -8.78
CA GLY A 330 3.87 -29.66 -10.07
C GLY A 330 2.97 -28.43 -10.36
N ARG A 331 2.24 -27.93 -9.37
CA ARG A 331 1.41 -26.71 -9.56
C ARG A 331 2.30 -25.46 -9.54
N ARG A 332 2.16 -24.61 -10.54
CA ARG A 332 2.70 -23.24 -10.48
C ARG A 332 1.87 -22.42 -9.49
N LEU A 333 2.55 -21.79 -8.54
CA LEU A 333 1.91 -20.89 -7.58
C LEU A 333 2.08 -19.46 -8.07
N HIS A 334 0.99 -18.70 -8.05
CA HIS A 334 0.93 -17.28 -8.40
C HIS A 334 -0.05 -16.57 -7.45
N SER A 335 -0.04 -15.27 -7.49
CA SER A 335 -1.02 -14.48 -6.74
C SER A 335 -2.42 -14.65 -7.36
N TRP A 336 -3.44 -14.79 -6.52
CA TRP A 336 -4.83 -14.81 -7.02
C TRP A 336 -5.23 -13.48 -7.68
N LEU A 337 -4.52 -12.38 -7.36
CA LEU A 337 -4.72 -11.07 -7.95
C LEU A 337 -4.17 -10.95 -9.39
N GLU A 338 -3.30 -11.88 -9.81
CA GLU A 338 -2.76 -11.92 -11.18
C GLU A 338 -3.75 -12.51 -12.17
N THR A 339 -4.68 -13.35 -11.71
CA THR A 339 -5.68 -14.01 -12.57
C THR A 339 -6.70 -13.05 -13.17
N ASP A 340 -6.87 -11.88 -12.55
CA ASP A 340 -7.80 -10.84 -13.00
C ASP A 340 -7.11 -9.76 -13.87
N ALA A 341 -5.81 -9.90 -14.15
CA ALA A 341 -5.02 -8.95 -14.91
C ALA A 341 -4.37 -9.64 -16.13
N GLU A 342 -4.29 -8.96 -17.26
CA GLU A 342 -3.41 -9.40 -18.34
C GLU A 342 -1.96 -9.44 -17.84
N PRO A 343 -1.19 -10.50 -18.18
CA PRO A 343 0.20 -10.60 -17.76
C PRO A 343 0.98 -9.42 -18.34
N THR A 344 1.30 -8.45 -17.52
CA THR A 344 2.30 -7.43 -17.88
C THR A 344 3.63 -8.14 -18.02
N GLY A 345 4.16 -8.14 -19.26
CA GLY A 345 5.43 -8.76 -19.60
C GLY A 345 6.54 -8.41 -18.60
N ASP A 346 7.44 -9.35 -18.42
CA ASP A 346 8.58 -9.37 -17.50
C ASP A 346 9.18 -7.98 -17.24
N LEU A 347 9.05 -7.51 -15.99
CA LEU A 347 9.82 -6.36 -15.52
C LEU A 347 11.19 -6.88 -15.06
N PRO A 348 12.30 -6.35 -15.60
CA PRO A 348 13.61 -6.60 -15.01
C PRO A 348 13.68 -6.01 -13.61
N ALA A 349 14.41 -6.71 -12.73
CA ALA A 349 14.62 -6.42 -11.32
C ALA A 349 15.23 -5.02 -11.06
#